data_4f97f5a8ee5b83178d48740993f76659
#
_entry.id   4f97f5a8ee5b83178d48740993f76659
#
_cell.length_a   1.000
_cell.length_b   1.000
_cell.length_c   1.000
_cell.angle_alpha   90.00
_cell.angle_beta   90.00
_cell.angle_gamma   90.00
#
_symmetry.space_group_name_H-M   'P 1'
#
loop_
_entity.id
_entity.type
_entity.pdbx_description
1 polymer ?
#
loop_
_entity_poly.entity_id
_entity_poly.type
_entity_poly.pdbx_seq_one_letter_code
_entity_poly.pdbx_strand_id
1 'polypeptide(L)'
;LGDGQVENNYSNYGDVMFESILASSTPKIEKLINKKILPTYTYHRLYETGSDLKVHKDRPSCQLSTTICLGYENYSVNENYCWPIYMGGKAVHLKKGDMVIYSGCEIEHWRESFEGKTQAQLFMHYVYADGQYKNFIYDERPMLGLPQEFKKLIR
;
A
#
# COMPACT_ATOMS: atom_id res chain seq x y z
N LEU A 1 5.37 -7.04 -17.09
CA LEU A 1 4.24 -7.15 -16.17
C LEU A 1 4.70 -7.89 -14.91
N GLY A 2 4.22 -7.46 -13.77
CA GLY A 2 4.64 -7.98 -12.49
C GLY A 2 5.70 -7.13 -11.81
N ASP A 3 5.79 -7.29 -10.52
CA ASP A 3 6.87 -6.77 -9.69
C ASP A 3 7.49 -7.95 -8.90
N GLY A 4 8.52 -7.72 -8.15
CA GLY A 4 9.20 -8.81 -7.43
C GLY A 4 8.37 -9.53 -6.35
N GLN A 5 7.13 -9.09 -6.09
CA GLN A 5 6.23 -9.67 -5.10
C GLN A 5 5.06 -10.44 -5.72
N VAL A 6 4.54 -9.95 -6.85
CA VAL A 6 3.36 -10.53 -7.51
C VAL A 6 3.63 -10.62 -9.02
N GLU A 7 3.54 -11.82 -9.56
CA GLU A 7 3.72 -12.07 -10.99
C GLU A 7 2.47 -11.66 -11.78
N ASN A 8 2.67 -11.26 -13.04
CA ASN A 8 1.61 -10.96 -14.02
C ASN A 8 0.57 -9.91 -13.61
N ASN A 9 0.93 -8.97 -12.74
CA ASN A 9 0.05 -7.88 -12.34
C ASN A 9 0.51 -6.55 -12.94
N TYR A 10 -0.44 -5.63 -13.10
CA TYR A 10 -0.11 -4.24 -13.35
C TYR A 10 0.13 -3.53 -12.02
N SER A 11 1.24 -2.83 -11.93
CA SER A 11 1.58 -2.02 -10.76
C SER A 11 2.31 -0.75 -11.16
N ASN A 12 2.19 0.29 -10.34
CA ASN A 12 2.89 1.54 -10.56
C ASN A 12 3.27 2.20 -9.24
N TYR A 13 4.43 2.83 -9.23
CA TYR A 13 5.03 3.55 -8.11
C TYR A 13 4.89 5.04 -8.31
N GLY A 14 4.52 5.77 -7.25
CA GLY A 14 4.65 7.23 -7.20
C GLY A 14 3.74 7.99 -8.16
N ASP A 15 2.56 7.45 -8.48
CA ASP A 15 1.58 8.13 -9.31
C ASP A 15 1.17 9.47 -8.70
N VAL A 16 1.23 10.54 -9.48
CA VAL A 16 1.01 11.93 -9.01
C VAL A 16 -0.37 12.11 -8.38
N MET A 17 -1.41 11.51 -8.95
CA MET A 17 -2.77 11.59 -8.40
C MET A 17 -2.83 10.91 -7.04
N PHE A 18 -2.31 9.71 -6.93
CA PHE A 18 -2.31 8.96 -5.67
C PHE A 18 -1.39 9.59 -4.61
N GLU A 19 -0.27 10.19 -5.00
CA GLU A 19 0.57 10.92 -4.05
C GLU A 19 -0.06 12.24 -3.58
N SER A 20 -0.95 12.84 -4.36
CA SER A 20 -1.80 13.93 -3.90
C SER A 20 -2.81 13.47 -2.83
N ILE A 21 -3.37 12.27 -2.99
CA ILE A 21 -4.22 11.63 -1.97
C ILE A 21 -3.40 11.30 -0.71
N LEU A 22 -2.20 10.75 -0.87
CA LEU A 22 -1.26 10.49 0.22
C LEU A 22 -1.03 11.76 1.06
N ALA A 23 -0.65 12.86 0.41
CA ALA A 23 -0.39 14.13 1.07
C ALA A 23 -1.65 14.67 1.79
N SER A 24 -2.79 14.68 1.12
CA SER A 24 -4.06 15.19 1.69
C SER A 24 -4.63 14.31 2.80
N SER A 25 -4.30 13.03 2.82
CA SER A 25 -4.73 12.08 3.86
C SER A 25 -3.86 12.14 5.13
N THR A 26 -2.64 12.64 5.02
CA THR A 26 -1.68 12.71 6.13
C THR A 26 -2.26 13.30 7.41
N PRO A 27 -2.91 14.49 7.42
CA PRO A 27 -3.45 15.07 8.65
C PRO A 27 -4.58 14.23 9.29
N LYS A 28 -5.36 13.52 8.46
CA LYS A 28 -6.43 12.63 8.94
C LYS A 28 -5.85 11.41 9.64
N ILE A 29 -4.83 10.80 9.03
CA ILE A 29 -4.14 9.64 9.58
C ILE A 29 -3.42 10.03 10.88
N GLU A 30 -2.72 11.16 10.92
CA GLU A 30 -2.09 11.70 12.15
C GLU A 30 -3.09 11.82 13.30
N LYS A 31 -4.28 12.34 13.02
CA LYS A 31 -5.35 12.46 14.02
C LYS A 31 -5.81 11.09 14.53
N LEU A 32 -5.95 10.10 13.64
CA LEU A 32 -6.39 8.76 14.01
C LEU A 32 -5.38 8.02 14.88
N ILE A 33 -4.09 8.13 14.56
CA ILE A 33 -3.04 7.42 15.30
C ILE A 33 -2.41 8.24 16.43
N ASN A 34 -2.79 9.51 16.55
CA ASN A 34 -2.24 10.49 17.51
C ASN A 34 -0.71 10.62 17.44
N LYS A 35 -0.14 10.63 16.22
CA LYS A 35 1.29 10.77 15.97
C LYS A 35 1.53 11.57 14.69
N LYS A 36 2.67 12.29 14.65
CA LYS A 36 3.14 12.98 13.44
C LYS A 36 3.83 12.01 12.50
N ILE A 37 3.49 12.08 11.22
CA ILE A 37 4.03 11.23 10.16
C ILE A 37 4.49 12.03 8.96
N LEU A 38 5.42 11.45 8.21
CA LEU A 38 5.94 12.00 6.97
C LEU A 38 5.57 11.04 5.83
N PRO A 39 4.99 11.54 4.73
CA PRO A 39 4.65 10.71 3.59
C PRO A 39 5.92 10.22 2.89
N THR A 40 5.90 9.00 2.41
CA THR A 40 7.04 8.43 1.66
C THR A 40 6.70 8.22 0.19
N TYR A 41 5.78 7.34 -0.14
CA TYR A 41 5.33 7.11 -1.51
C TYR A 41 4.00 6.37 -1.56
N THR A 42 3.43 6.31 -2.75
CA THR A 42 2.31 5.44 -3.06
C THR A 42 2.74 4.32 -3.99
N TYR A 43 2.03 3.22 -3.88
CA TYR A 43 2.09 2.11 -4.80
C TYR A 43 0.68 1.63 -5.10
N HIS A 44 0.36 1.33 -6.34
CA HIS A 44 -0.93 0.71 -6.63
C HIS A 44 -0.74 -0.53 -7.48
N ARG A 45 -1.67 -1.44 -7.34
CA ARG A 45 -1.63 -2.73 -8.02
C ARG A 45 -3.03 -3.15 -8.45
N LEU A 46 -3.11 -3.68 -9.66
CA LEU A 46 -4.29 -4.36 -10.16
C LEU A 46 -4.00 -5.86 -10.14
N TYR A 47 -4.69 -6.57 -9.27
CA TYR A 47 -4.63 -8.02 -9.15
C TYR A 47 -5.62 -8.67 -10.09
N GLU A 48 -5.25 -9.83 -10.61
CA GLU A 48 -6.08 -10.69 -11.44
C GLU A 48 -6.29 -12.05 -10.78
N THR A 49 -7.22 -12.84 -11.28
CA THR A 49 -7.51 -14.19 -10.78
C THR A 49 -6.23 -15.01 -10.63
N GLY A 50 -6.08 -15.67 -9.49
CA GLY A 50 -4.90 -16.47 -9.16
C GLY A 50 -3.72 -15.67 -8.58
N SER A 51 -3.79 -14.34 -8.55
CA SER A 51 -2.76 -13.54 -7.88
C SER A 51 -2.69 -13.88 -6.39
N ASP A 52 -1.50 -13.92 -5.85
CA ASP A 52 -1.24 -14.02 -4.41
C ASP A 52 -0.20 -12.99 -3.98
N LEU A 53 -0.10 -12.76 -2.70
CA LEU A 53 0.95 -11.93 -2.10
C LEU A 53 1.60 -12.76 -0.99
N LYS A 54 2.85 -13.12 -1.16
CA LYS A 54 3.58 -13.95 -0.19
C LYS A 54 3.71 -13.26 1.16
N VAL A 55 3.85 -14.05 2.21
CA VAL A 55 4.10 -13.57 3.58
C VAL A 55 5.36 -12.70 3.58
N HIS A 56 5.23 -11.46 4.04
CA HIS A 56 6.35 -10.53 4.14
C HIS A 56 6.11 -9.45 5.19
N LYS A 57 7.16 -8.71 5.48
CA LYS A 57 7.15 -7.41 6.16
C LYS A 57 7.65 -6.35 5.20
N ASP A 58 7.18 -5.15 5.36
CA ASP A 58 7.57 -4.04 4.52
C ASP A 58 8.98 -3.53 4.85
N ARG A 59 9.55 -2.79 3.92
CA ARG A 59 10.83 -2.08 4.07
C ARG A 59 10.69 -0.82 4.94
N PRO A 60 11.79 -0.26 5.47
CA PRO A 60 11.77 0.88 6.41
C PRO A 60 10.95 2.09 5.99
N SER A 61 10.91 2.45 4.69
CA SER A 61 10.08 3.54 4.17
C SER A 61 8.57 3.28 4.24
N CYS A 62 8.17 2.09 4.62
CA CYS A 62 6.79 1.66 4.84
C CYS A 62 6.54 1.37 6.32
N GLN A 63 7.18 2.13 7.23
CA GLN A 63 7.06 1.92 8.68
C GLN A 63 5.60 1.92 9.14
N LEU A 64 4.82 2.86 8.64
CA LEU A 64 3.36 2.89 8.75
C LEU A 64 2.80 2.77 7.35
N SER A 65 2.00 1.77 7.12
CA SER A 65 1.39 1.50 5.82
C SER A 65 -0.12 1.57 5.90
N THR A 66 -0.74 1.94 4.79
CA THR A 66 -2.17 1.78 4.58
C THR A 66 -2.41 0.98 3.31
N THR A 67 -3.50 0.22 3.28
CA THR A 67 -3.99 -0.38 2.04
C THR A 67 -5.48 -0.08 1.87
N ILE A 68 -5.86 0.40 0.69
CA ILE A 68 -7.22 0.81 0.35
C ILE A 68 -7.72 -0.07 -0.79
N CYS A 69 -8.89 -0.66 -0.62
CA CYS A 69 -9.60 -1.31 -1.70
C CYS A 69 -10.25 -0.25 -2.60
N LEU A 70 -9.68 0.01 -3.77
CA LEU A 70 -10.25 0.97 -4.73
C LEU A 70 -11.48 0.39 -5.45
N GLY A 71 -11.48 -0.90 -5.67
CA GLY A 71 -12.57 -1.60 -6.32
C GLY A 71 -12.22 -3.03 -6.67
N TYR A 72 -13.24 -3.82 -6.97
CA TYR A 72 -13.08 -5.19 -7.44
C TYR A 72 -14.25 -5.59 -8.35
N GLU A 73 -13.98 -6.54 -9.19
CA GLU A 73 -14.96 -7.25 -10.01
C GLU A 73 -14.85 -8.73 -9.69
N ASN A 74 -15.98 -9.35 -9.39
CA ASN A 74 -16.09 -10.78 -9.10
C ASN A 74 -16.78 -11.52 -10.26
N TYR A 75 -16.62 -12.84 -10.30
CA TYR A 75 -17.44 -13.68 -11.14
C TYR A 75 -18.88 -13.76 -10.59
N SER A 76 -19.86 -13.92 -11.44
CA SER A 76 -21.28 -13.98 -11.05
C SER A 76 -21.60 -15.12 -10.06
N VAL A 77 -20.83 -16.20 -10.09
CA VAL A 77 -20.96 -17.33 -9.16
C VAL A 77 -20.48 -17.00 -7.74
N ASN A 78 -19.78 -15.85 -7.54
CA ASN A 78 -19.20 -15.44 -6.27
C ASN A 78 -19.28 -13.90 -6.08
N GLU A 79 -20.44 -13.33 -6.29
CA GLU A 79 -20.66 -11.86 -6.28
C GLU A 79 -20.27 -11.20 -4.94
N ASN A 80 -20.42 -11.90 -3.83
CA ASN A 80 -20.14 -11.39 -2.49
C ASN A 80 -18.72 -11.67 -2.00
N TYR A 81 -17.86 -12.21 -2.86
CA TYR A 81 -16.48 -12.48 -2.51
C TYR A 81 -15.74 -11.19 -2.15
N CYS A 82 -15.14 -11.17 -0.96
CA CYS A 82 -14.31 -10.08 -0.49
C CYS A 82 -12.93 -10.65 -0.10
N TRP A 83 -11.96 -10.43 -0.96
CA TRP A 83 -10.60 -10.98 -0.81
C TRP A 83 -9.88 -10.40 0.41
N PRO A 84 -9.60 -11.22 1.44
CA PRO A 84 -8.95 -10.73 2.63
C PRO A 84 -7.47 -10.43 2.40
N ILE A 85 -6.95 -9.51 3.20
CA ILE A 85 -5.53 -9.44 3.52
C ILE A 85 -5.34 -10.01 4.93
N TYR A 86 -4.38 -10.89 5.09
CA TYR A 86 -4.03 -11.42 6.40
C TYR A 86 -2.95 -10.55 7.04
N MET A 87 -3.14 -10.17 8.30
CA MET A 87 -2.23 -9.34 9.08
C MET A 87 -2.03 -9.95 10.46
N GLY A 88 -0.81 -10.38 10.77
CA GLY A 88 -0.52 -11.07 12.03
C GLY A 88 -1.43 -12.28 12.27
N GLY A 89 -1.76 -13.04 11.23
CA GLY A 89 -2.61 -14.22 11.27
C GLY A 89 -4.13 -13.94 11.26
N LYS A 90 -4.56 -12.67 11.20
CA LYS A 90 -5.99 -12.30 11.17
C LYS A 90 -6.41 -11.88 9.77
N ALA A 91 -7.53 -12.41 9.28
CA ALA A 91 -8.13 -12.00 8.02
C ALA A 91 -8.81 -10.62 8.18
N VAL A 92 -8.45 -9.68 7.31
CA VAL A 92 -9.04 -8.33 7.24
C VAL A 92 -9.73 -8.19 5.89
N HIS A 93 -11.05 -8.00 5.90
CA HIS A 93 -11.86 -7.83 4.72
C HIS A 93 -12.10 -6.33 4.47
N LEU A 94 -11.72 -5.85 3.30
CA LEU A 94 -11.88 -4.46 2.89
C LEU A 94 -12.87 -4.36 1.74
N LYS A 95 -13.99 -3.73 1.98
CA LYS A 95 -14.95 -3.35 0.92
C LYS A 95 -14.39 -2.18 0.11
N LYS A 96 -15.03 -1.88 -1.02
CA LYS A 96 -14.66 -0.72 -1.85
C LYS A 96 -14.67 0.57 -1.01
N GLY A 97 -13.53 1.27 -0.98
CA GLY A 97 -13.31 2.48 -0.19
C GLY A 97 -12.81 2.25 1.24
N ASP A 98 -12.83 1.02 1.74
CA ASP A 98 -12.27 0.72 3.06
C ASP A 98 -10.75 0.78 3.04
N MET A 99 -10.19 1.25 4.16
CA MET A 99 -8.76 1.35 4.38
C MET A 99 -8.39 0.72 5.73
N VAL A 100 -7.29 0.00 5.76
CA VAL A 100 -6.64 -0.42 7.00
C VAL A 100 -5.29 0.27 7.15
N ILE A 101 -4.93 0.65 8.39
CA ILE A 101 -3.64 1.23 8.78
C ILE A 101 -2.90 0.20 9.62
N TYR A 102 -1.63 -0.05 9.33
CA TYR A 102 -0.83 -1.06 10.03
C TYR A 102 0.66 -0.71 10.08
N SER A 103 1.39 -1.31 11.02
CA SER A 103 2.85 -1.22 11.11
C SER A 103 3.49 -2.12 10.07
N GLY A 104 3.81 -1.60 8.90
CA GLY A 104 4.29 -2.39 7.77
C GLY A 104 5.58 -3.16 8.05
N CYS A 105 6.54 -2.55 8.79
CA CYS A 105 7.82 -3.19 9.13
C CYS A 105 7.70 -4.25 10.23
N GLU A 106 6.59 -4.28 10.99
CA GLU A 106 6.45 -5.14 12.18
C GLU A 106 5.50 -6.30 11.94
N ILE A 107 4.39 -6.04 11.24
CA ILE A 107 3.31 -7.02 11.05
C ILE A 107 3.56 -7.80 9.75
N GLU A 108 3.70 -9.12 9.88
CA GLU A 108 3.66 -10.01 8.72
C GLU A 108 2.28 -9.96 8.08
N HIS A 109 2.27 -9.78 6.77
CA HIS A 109 1.03 -9.72 6.02
C HIS A 109 1.16 -10.39 4.65
N TRP A 110 0.01 -10.91 4.17
CA TRP A 110 -0.06 -11.66 2.92
C TRP A 110 -1.48 -11.73 2.39
N ARG A 111 -1.62 -12.20 1.18
CA ARG A 111 -2.89 -12.59 0.58
C ARG A 111 -2.78 -13.99 -0.03
N GLU A 112 -3.78 -14.81 0.17
CA GLU A 112 -3.92 -16.09 -0.50
C GLU A 112 -4.38 -15.88 -1.94
N SER A 113 -4.45 -16.95 -2.73
CA SER A 113 -4.84 -16.85 -4.14
C SER A 113 -6.18 -16.14 -4.32
N PHE A 114 -6.21 -15.17 -5.23
CA PHE A 114 -7.40 -14.37 -5.53
C PHE A 114 -8.39 -15.16 -6.40
N GLU A 115 -9.62 -15.30 -5.93
CA GLU A 115 -10.69 -16.02 -6.62
C GLU A 115 -11.65 -15.10 -7.40
N GLY A 116 -11.50 -13.79 -7.27
CA GLY A 116 -12.26 -12.81 -8.03
C GLY A 116 -11.68 -12.62 -9.44
N LYS A 117 -12.26 -11.70 -10.20
CA LYS A 117 -11.82 -11.38 -11.57
C LYS A 117 -10.71 -10.36 -11.58
N THR A 118 -10.95 -9.18 -10.98
CA THR A 118 -9.96 -8.12 -10.81
C THR A 118 -10.14 -7.40 -9.48
N GLN A 119 -9.03 -6.92 -8.87
CA GLN A 119 -9.08 -6.04 -7.71
C GLN A 119 -8.00 -4.98 -7.78
N ALA A 120 -8.40 -3.72 -7.68
CA ALA A 120 -7.51 -2.57 -7.60
C ALA A 120 -7.24 -2.18 -6.14
N GLN A 121 -5.96 -2.05 -5.80
CA GLN A 121 -5.50 -1.74 -4.45
C GLN A 121 -4.53 -0.56 -4.49
N LEU A 122 -4.70 0.39 -3.58
CA LEU A 122 -3.78 1.50 -3.35
C LEU A 122 -3.07 1.31 -2.01
N PHE A 123 -1.76 1.46 -2.01
CA PHE A 123 -0.92 1.47 -0.83
C PHE A 123 -0.35 2.88 -0.64
N MET A 124 -0.47 3.41 0.57
CA MET A 124 0.12 4.68 0.96
C MET A 124 1.05 4.43 2.15
N HIS A 125 2.27 4.92 2.06
CA HIS A 125 3.32 4.63 3.02
C HIS A 125 3.82 5.90 3.71
N TYR A 126 4.17 5.74 4.98
CA TYR A 126 4.61 6.82 5.86
C TYR A 126 5.71 6.33 6.81
N VAL A 127 6.43 7.28 7.39
CA VAL A 127 7.32 7.06 8.53
C VAL A 127 6.96 8.03 9.66
N TYR A 128 7.27 7.69 10.90
CA TYR A 128 7.08 8.63 12.01
C TYR A 128 8.05 9.79 11.91
N ALA A 129 7.55 11.03 12.14
CA ALA A 129 8.34 12.26 12.00
C ALA A 129 9.48 12.36 13.02
N ASP A 130 9.32 11.74 14.18
CA ASP A 130 10.31 11.64 15.26
C ASP A 130 11.01 10.28 15.33
N GLY A 131 10.72 9.38 14.36
CA GLY A 131 11.24 8.01 14.32
C GLY A 131 12.60 7.88 13.64
N GLN A 132 13.19 6.69 13.82
CA GLN A 132 14.51 6.34 13.22
C GLN A 132 14.51 6.34 11.69
N TYR A 133 13.32 6.22 11.06
CA TYR A 133 13.17 6.16 9.60
C TYR A 133 12.74 7.48 8.96
N LYS A 134 12.76 8.60 9.70
CA LYS A 134 12.33 9.91 9.19
C LYS A 134 13.05 10.38 7.91
N ASN A 135 14.29 9.88 7.69
CA ASN A 135 15.06 10.22 6.49
C ASN A 135 14.49 9.58 5.19
N PHE A 136 13.54 8.65 5.31
CA PHE A 136 12.81 8.11 4.16
C PHE A 136 11.63 8.98 3.70
N ILE A 137 11.54 10.24 4.19
CA ILE A 137 10.58 11.21 3.65
C ILE A 137 10.66 11.22 2.12
N TYR A 138 9.49 11.20 1.45
CA TYR A 138 9.34 11.08 0.00
C TYR A 138 10.07 9.89 -0.63
N ASP A 139 10.36 8.87 0.18
CA ASP A 139 11.14 7.67 -0.20
C ASP A 139 12.51 8.03 -0.76
N GLU A 140 13.20 8.98 -0.11
CA GLU A 140 14.51 9.55 -0.51
C GLU A 140 14.49 10.31 -1.86
N ARG A 141 13.32 10.66 -2.40
CA ARG A 141 13.17 11.55 -3.55
C ARG A 141 13.14 13.00 -3.06
N PRO A 142 13.41 13.99 -3.94
CA PRO A 142 13.31 15.42 -3.58
C PRO A 142 11.91 15.85 -3.17
N MET A 143 10.87 15.24 -3.76
CA MET A 143 9.46 15.54 -3.50
C MET A 143 8.55 14.39 -3.94
N LEU A 144 7.30 14.44 -3.54
CA LEU A 144 6.25 13.57 -4.08
C LEU A 144 6.02 13.82 -5.57
N GLY A 145 5.45 12.85 -6.29
CA GLY A 145 5.13 12.95 -7.71
C GLY A 145 6.30 12.69 -8.65
N LEU A 146 7.48 12.41 -8.13
CA LEU A 146 8.64 12.03 -8.94
C LEU A 146 8.78 10.50 -9.05
N PRO A 147 9.22 9.98 -10.20
CA PRO A 147 9.54 8.56 -10.37
C PRO A 147 10.64 8.07 -9.43
N GLN A 148 10.73 6.74 -9.29
CA GLN A 148 11.67 6.10 -8.37
C GLN A 148 13.14 6.38 -8.70
N GLU A 149 13.45 6.64 -9.98
CA GLU A 149 14.80 6.95 -10.48
C GLU A 149 15.40 8.22 -9.87
N PHE A 150 14.55 9.12 -9.35
CA PHE A 150 14.99 10.34 -8.68
C PHE A 150 15.43 10.14 -7.23
N LYS A 151 15.46 8.88 -6.74
CA LYS A 151 16.08 8.60 -5.45
C LYS A 151 17.57 8.94 -5.50
N LYS A 152 18.01 9.78 -4.56
CA LYS A 152 19.43 10.12 -4.37
C LYS A 152 20.13 10.82 -5.55
N LEU A 153 19.45 11.65 -6.31
CA LEU A 153 20.16 12.65 -7.15
C LEU A 153 20.84 13.75 -6.32
N ILE A 154 20.67 13.74 -5.01
CA ILE A 154 21.31 14.67 -4.05
C ILE A 154 22.33 13.88 -3.23
N ARG A 155 23.53 13.78 -3.72
CA ARG A 155 24.74 13.55 -2.92
C ARG A 155 25.48 14.86 -2.80
#